data_d7cb045663bd06607dce0f8d7e5cc6c3
#
_entry.id   d7cb045663bd06607dce0f8d7e5cc6c3
#
_cell.length_a   1.000
_cell.length_b   1.000
_cell.length_c   1.000
_cell.angle_alpha   90.00
_cell.angle_beta   90.00
_cell.angle_gamma   90.00
#
_symmetry.space_group_name_H-M   'P 1'
#
loop_
_entity.id
_entity.type
_entity.pdbx_description
1 polymer ?
#
loop_
_entity_poly.entity_id
_entity_poly.type
_entity_poly.pdbx_seq_one_letter_code
_entity_poly.pdbx_strand_id
1 'polypeptide(L)'
;EKLPLCEGSLCEMVRAKVSRTIQEKELEELKAKGAGTEDGEPIVVDELDADEVSRLLLEVDHERADIDPYDEKILTDPNRGHWDLWCDSEADGCPVLDLSYQGYVARNPRADINRNRIVAIDFGTKSTVVVYQNEDSRILPVRVGTGNVSKSIRAEHYENPTIIEFNDIESFLEAYAATLGRPATRWDDVYISHRAVDDLQSSLSTDYSAFFSELKQWAGDAGVKKAIRIRDRQDNDYLLKAFRELTDEDLNPIELYAYYLGLYINNMRNGIFLNYYLSFPVTYEFAVREKIAESFERGIKKALPEPLLRDEEIMRNFRINGSISEPAAYAVCALQEYGFEPEGNEEVFYSVFDFGGGTTDFDFGVWRESRAPKYDYTIEHFGA
;
A
#
# COMPACT_ATOMS: atom_id res chain seq x y z
N GLU A 1 -2.71 27.80 11.08
CA GLU A 1 -3.90 26.95 11.16
C GLU A 1 -3.82 26.08 12.41
N LYS A 2 -4.97 25.88 13.05
CA LYS A 2 -5.07 25.02 14.22
C LYS A 2 -5.26 23.59 13.76
N LEU A 3 -4.34 22.73 14.15
CA LEU A 3 -4.40 21.30 13.85
C LEU A 3 -5.19 20.62 14.95
N PRO A 4 -6.40 20.11 14.70
CA PRO A 4 -7.06 19.27 15.67
C PRO A 4 -6.26 17.98 15.81
N LEU A 5 -5.76 17.68 16.99
CA LEU A 5 -5.15 16.41 17.34
C LEU A 5 -6.25 15.33 17.49
N CYS A 6 -7.07 15.17 16.47
CA CYS A 6 -8.08 14.13 16.39
C CYS A 6 -7.56 12.98 15.53
N GLU A 7 -8.14 11.82 15.71
CA GLU A 7 -7.78 10.54 15.08
C GLU A 7 -7.18 10.67 13.67
N GLY A 8 -5.92 10.29 13.51
CA GLY A 8 -5.18 10.28 12.26
C GLY A 8 -3.70 10.01 12.50
N SER A 9 -3.00 9.49 11.52
CA SER A 9 -1.64 8.97 11.68
C SER A 9 -0.65 9.97 12.26
N LEU A 10 -0.68 11.24 11.81
CA LEU A 10 0.19 12.28 12.35
C LEU A 10 -0.17 12.60 13.81
N CYS A 11 -1.48 12.70 14.12
CA CYS A 11 -1.95 12.97 15.47
C CYS A 11 -1.53 11.87 16.44
N GLU A 12 -1.55 10.63 16.02
CA GLU A 12 -1.11 9.49 16.83
C GLU A 12 0.40 9.47 17.01
N MET A 13 1.18 9.73 15.95
CA MET A 13 2.64 9.85 16.04
C MET A 13 3.03 10.99 16.97
N VAL A 14 2.41 12.16 16.84
CA VAL A 14 2.63 13.31 17.71
C VAL A 14 2.20 12.98 19.14
N ARG A 15 1.02 12.36 19.35
CA ARG A 15 0.58 11.90 20.68
C ARG A 15 1.53 10.89 21.31
N ALA A 16 1.96 9.88 20.54
CA ALA A 16 2.88 8.86 21.02
C ALA A 16 4.23 9.47 21.43
N LYS A 17 4.74 10.42 20.63
CA LYS A 17 5.99 11.10 20.90
C LYS A 17 5.90 12.06 22.08
N VAL A 18 4.82 12.85 22.14
CA VAL A 18 4.49 13.72 23.29
C VAL A 18 4.35 12.88 24.54
N SER A 19 3.61 11.77 24.49
CA SER A 19 3.46 10.86 25.63
C SER A 19 4.79 10.27 26.10
N ARG A 20 5.67 9.89 25.18
CA ARG A 20 7.03 9.41 25.52
C ARG A 20 7.87 10.52 26.16
N THR A 21 7.88 11.72 25.56
CA THR A 21 8.65 12.87 26.09
C THR A 21 8.14 13.28 27.46
N ILE A 22 6.82 13.26 27.69
CA ILE A 22 6.22 13.52 28.98
C ILE A 22 6.58 12.42 29.98
N GLN A 23 6.45 11.14 29.62
CA GLN A 23 6.82 10.04 30.49
C GLN A 23 8.31 10.06 30.87
N GLU A 24 9.18 10.42 29.93
CA GLU A 24 10.61 10.57 30.20
C GLU A 24 10.91 11.77 31.11
N LYS A 25 10.30 12.93 30.86
CA LYS A 25 10.42 14.11 31.72
C LYS A 25 9.79 13.90 33.09
N GLU A 26 8.59 13.32 33.16
CA GLU A 26 7.93 12.98 34.45
C GLU A 26 8.74 11.93 35.20
N LEU A 27 9.34 10.95 34.52
CA LEU A 27 10.20 9.97 35.16
C LEU A 27 11.49 10.60 35.71
N GLU A 28 12.07 11.57 35.00
CA GLU A 28 13.22 12.33 35.47
C GLU A 28 12.84 13.29 36.62
N GLU A 29 11.70 13.98 36.54
CA GLU A 29 11.22 14.87 37.57
C GLU A 29 10.73 14.10 38.81
N LEU A 30 10.08 12.95 38.65
CA LEU A 30 9.72 12.05 39.75
C LEU A 30 10.95 11.47 40.43
N LYS A 31 12.00 11.13 39.64
CA LYS A 31 13.29 10.74 40.22
C LYS A 31 13.97 11.87 40.95
N ALA A 32 13.75 13.13 40.54
CA ALA A 32 14.34 14.30 41.16
C ALA A 32 13.54 14.84 42.40
N LYS A 33 12.23 14.61 42.47
CA LYS A 33 11.32 15.20 43.49
C LYS A 33 10.83 14.22 44.54
N GLY A 34 10.92 12.92 44.38
CA GLY A 34 10.62 11.91 45.40
C GLY A 34 9.18 11.91 45.93
N ALA A 35 8.19 12.50 45.24
CA ALA A 35 6.81 12.53 45.68
C ALA A 35 5.79 12.62 44.54
N GLY A 36 4.68 11.88 44.65
CA GLY A 36 3.57 11.92 43.74
C GLY A 36 2.62 13.09 43.97
N THR A 37 1.97 13.56 42.93
CA THR A 37 0.81 14.46 43.01
C THR A 37 -0.33 13.90 42.16
N GLU A 38 -1.49 13.72 42.82
CA GLU A 38 -2.80 13.62 42.20
C GLU A 38 -3.21 15.04 41.77
N ASP A 39 -3.51 15.25 40.53
CA ASP A 39 -4.60 16.09 40.00
C ASP A 39 -4.31 16.34 38.49
N GLY A 40 -5.25 15.90 37.65
CA GLY A 40 -5.12 15.99 36.20
C GLY A 40 -5.34 17.42 35.69
N GLU A 41 -4.31 18.21 35.56
CA GLU A 41 -4.34 19.40 34.71
C GLU A 41 -4.06 18.99 33.23
N PRO A 42 -4.72 19.66 32.27
CA PRO A 42 -4.48 19.37 30.87
C PRO A 42 -3.01 19.69 30.53
N ILE A 43 -2.31 18.71 29.98
CA ILE A 43 -0.93 18.87 29.56
C ILE A 43 -0.90 19.87 28.41
N VAL A 44 -0.38 21.04 28.63
CA VAL A 44 -0.14 22.06 27.62
C VAL A 44 1.03 21.58 26.76
N VAL A 45 0.75 21.28 25.49
CA VAL A 45 1.75 20.84 24.50
C VAL A 45 2.52 22.08 23.99
N ASP A 46 3.11 22.85 24.87
CA ASP A 46 3.84 24.08 24.50
C ASP A 46 5.28 23.87 24.03
N GLU A 47 5.73 22.61 23.91
CA GLU A 47 7.13 22.31 23.61
C GLU A 47 7.37 21.36 22.43
N LEU A 48 6.42 21.15 21.52
CA LEU A 48 6.77 20.55 20.23
C LEU A 48 7.51 21.61 19.40
N ASP A 49 8.81 21.39 19.23
CA ASP A 49 9.61 22.20 18.33
C ASP A 49 9.01 22.13 16.91
N ALA A 50 8.82 23.28 16.29
CA ALA A 50 8.30 23.37 14.93
C ALA A 50 9.14 22.58 13.94
N ASP A 51 10.46 22.51 14.15
CA ASP A 51 11.37 21.72 13.33
C ASP A 51 11.08 20.22 13.47
N GLU A 52 10.67 19.76 14.64
CA GLU A 52 10.28 18.37 14.85
C GLU A 52 8.96 18.02 14.15
N VAL A 53 7.96 18.91 14.20
CA VAL A 53 6.70 18.74 13.45
C VAL A 53 6.95 18.74 11.96
N SER A 54 7.79 19.66 11.45
CA SER A 54 8.23 19.66 10.04
C SER A 54 8.81 18.30 9.65
N ARG A 55 9.76 17.82 10.42
CA ARG A 55 10.43 16.56 10.17
C ARG A 55 9.44 15.40 10.15
N LEU A 56 8.53 15.31 11.13
CA LEU A 56 7.50 14.28 11.18
C LEU A 56 6.59 14.30 9.95
N LEU A 57 6.18 15.48 9.48
CA LEU A 57 5.38 15.63 8.26
C LEU A 57 6.12 15.18 7.02
N LEU A 58 7.39 15.55 6.91
CA LEU A 58 8.20 15.22 5.72
C LEU A 58 8.59 13.74 5.67
N GLU A 59 8.84 13.11 6.81
CA GLU A 59 9.31 11.73 6.94
C GLU A 59 8.17 10.72 7.16
N VAL A 60 6.91 11.14 7.27
CA VAL A 60 5.78 10.28 7.64
C VAL A 60 5.65 9.01 6.78
N ASP A 61 5.86 9.12 5.49
CA ASP A 61 5.78 7.98 4.58
C ASP A 61 7.12 7.21 4.50
N HIS A 62 8.23 7.84 4.86
CA HIS A 62 9.51 7.16 5.04
C HIS A 62 9.45 6.24 6.27
N GLU A 63 8.97 6.72 7.40
CA GLU A 63 8.82 5.92 8.62
C GLU A 63 7.81 4.76 8.41
N ARG A 64 6.77 4.99 7.61
CA ARG A 64 5.69 4.03 7.36
C ARG A 64 6.04 2.95 6.34
N ALA A 65 6.82 3.29 5.31
CA ALA A 65 7.03 2.41 4.15
C ALA A 65 8.36 2.62 3.40
N ASP A 66 9.34 3.30 3.98
CA ASP A 66 10.62 3.64 3.34
C ASP A 66 10.46 4.42 2.00
N ILE A 67 9.40 5.21 1.91
CA ILE A 67 9.23 6.16 0.80
C ILE A 67 10.11 7.38 1.07
N ASP A 68 10.85 7.85 0.07
CA ASP A 68 11.73 9.01 0.23
C ASP A 68 11.00 10.19 0.92
N PRO A 69 11.64 10.90 1.86
CA PRO A 69 11.07 12.08 2.52
C PRO A 69 10.61 13.14 1.52
N TYR A 70 9.55 13.86 1.87
CA TYR A 70 9.02 14.93 1.05
C TYR A 70 9.93 16.18 1.07
N ASP A 71 9.81 17.04 0.04
CA ASP A 71 10.51 18.33 -0.02
C ASP A 71 9.87 19.30 0.98
N GLU A 72 10.67 19.99 1.78
CA GLU A 72 10.22 20.97 2.78
C GLU A 72 9.27 22.04 2.18
N LYS A 73 9.48 22.40 0.93
CA LYS A 73 8.62 23.37 0.22
C LYS A 73 7.15 22.92 0.12
N ILE A 74 6.86 21.63 0.23
CA ILE A 74 5.47 21.13 0.18
C ILE A 74 4.64 21.69 1.34
N LEU A 75 5.25 21.90 2.51
CA LEU A 75 4.54 22.33 3.71
C LEU A 75 3.96 23.74 3.59
N THR A 76 4.62 24.62 2.84
CA THR A 76 4.24 26.03 2.70
C THR A 76 3.69 26.39 1.31
N ASP A 77 3.65 25.45 0.38
CA ASP A 77 3.11 25.67 -0.96
C ASP A 77 1.57 25.62 -0.96
N PRO A 78 0.87 26.71 -1.26
CA PRO A 78 -0.59 26.77 -1.28
C PRO A 78 -1.24 25.82 -2.28
N ASN A 79 -0.50 25.35 -3.29
CA ASN A 79 -0.99 24.42 -4.31
C ASN A 79 -0.69 22.95 -3.98
N ARG A 80 0.12 22.70 -2.98
CA ARG A 80 0.55 21.35 -2.59
C ARG A 80 0.10 21.03 -1.18
N GLY A 81 0.70 21.60 -0.15
CA GLY A 81 0.35 21.34 1.24
C GLY A 81 0.56 19.88 1.66
N HIS A 82 0.06 19.52 2.84
CA HIS A 82 0.18 18.19 3.38
C HIS A 82 -1.18 17.60 3.80
N TRP A 83 -1.44 16.33 3.45
CA TRP A 83 -2.72 15.65 3.74
C TRP A 83 -2.96 15.48 5.24
N ASP A 84 -1.94 15.16 6.01
CA ASP A 84 -2.06 14.93 7.45
C ASP A 84 -2.36 16.21 8.24
N LEU A 85 -2.31 17.39 7.59
CA LEU A 85 -2.77 18.64 8.13
C LEU A 85 -4.26 18.90 7.88
N TRP A 86 -4.91 18.11 7.02
CA TRP A 86 -6.31 18.28 6.66
C TRP A 86 -7.24 17.59 7.67
N CYS A 87 -8.27 18.30 8.12
CA CYS A 87 -9.37 17.76 8.90
C CYS A 87 -10.71 18.22 8.34
N ASP A 88 -11.68 17.34 8.24
CA ASP A 88 -13.03 17.64 7.72
C ASP A 88 -13.93 18.30 8.77
N SER A 89 -13.63 18.16 10.06
CA SER A 89 -14.43 18.73 11.14
C SER A 89 -13.53 19.19 12.30
N GLU A 90 -13.83 20.36 12.85
CA GLU A 90 -13.35 20.70 14.17
C GLU A 90 -14.09 19.79 15.17
N ALA A 91 -13.45 18.72 15.62
CA ALA A 91 -14.03 17.86 16.64
C ALA A 91 -13.96 18.60 17.98
N ASP A 92 -15.12 18.86 18.58
CA ASP A 92 -15.22 19.46 19.90
C ASP A 92 -14.41 18.65 20.91
N GLY A 93 -13.49 19.31 21.61
CA GLY A 93 -12.68 18.70 22.66
C GLY A 93 -11.40 18.02 22.22
N CYS A 94 -11.02 18.04 20.93
CA CYS A 94 -9.69 17.63 20.52
C CYS A 94 -8.64 18.67 20.91
N PRO A 95 -7.48 18.26 21.45
CA PRO A 95 -6.36 19.17 21.62
C PRO A 95 -5.93 19.71 20.26
N VAL A 96 -5.59 20.98 20.21
CA VAL A 96 -5.25 21.70 18.98
C VAL A 96 -3.81 22.15 19.03
N LEU A 97 -3.01 21.77 18.03
CA LEU A 97 -1.68 22.31 17.83
C LEU A 97 -1.79 23.52 16.90
N ASP A 98 -1.38 24.70 17.35
CA ASP A 98 -1.39 25.92 16.53
C ASP A 98 -0.07 26.04 15.74
N LEU A 99 -0.13 25.74 14.45
CA LEU A 99 0.99 25.86 13.51
C LEU A 99 0.84 27.07 12.57
N SER A 100 -0.07 28.00 12.87
CA SER A 100 -0.36 29.13 11.98
C SER A 100 0.84 30.02 11.70
N TYR A 101 1.76 30.13 12.65
CA TYR A 101 2.99 30.93 12.51
C TYR A 101 4.03 30.28 11.56
N GLN A 102 3.92 28.98 11.27
CA GLN A 102 4.80 28.28 10.34
C GLN A 102 4.37 28.44 8.88
N GLY A 103 3.14 28.91 8.64
CA GLY A 103 2.59 29.05 7.29
C GLY A 103 2.33 27.71 6.57
N TYR A 104 2.20 26.62 7.33
CA TYR A 104 1.92 25.31 6.76
C TYR A 104 0.53 25.26 6.14
N VAL A 105 0.41 24.55 5.02
CA VAL A 105 -0.81 24.44 4.24
C VAL A 105 -1.44 23.05 4.39
N ALA A 106 -2.67 23.03 4.91
CA ALA A 106 -3.49 21.83 4.93
C ALA A 106 -4.01 21.51 3.52
N ARG A 107 -3.67 20.34 3.01
CA ARG A 107 -4.09 19.89 1.68
C ARG A 107 -5.27 18.93 1.78
N ASN A 108 -6.41 19.30 1.22
CA ASN A 108 -7.54 18.39 1.10
C ASN A 108 -7.20 17.25 0.14
N PRO A 109 -7.15 15.98 0.60
CA PRO A 109 -6.78 14.85 -0.23
C PRO A 109 -7.75 14.62 -1.40
N ARG A 110 -8.99 15.11 -1.32
CA ARG A 110 -9.96 15.04 -2.44
C ARG A 110 -9.49 15.77 -3.69
N ALA A 111 -8.64 16.79 -3.52
CA ALA A 111 -8.08 17.55 -4.64
C ALA A 111 -7.03 16.77 -5.44
N ASP A 112 -6.47 15.71 -4.85
CA ASP A 112 -5.40 14.91 -5.45
C ASP A 112 -5.91 13.59 -6.04
N ILE A 113 -7.22 13.41 -6.15
CA ILE A 113 -7.82 12.23 -6.78
C ILE A 113 -7.56 12.27 -8.28
N ASN A 114 -6.85 11.28 -8.77
CA ASN A 114 -6.58 11.03 -10.18
C ASN A 114 -7.82 10.50 -10.91
N ARG A 115 -8.68 11.41 -11.34
CA ARG A 115 -9.92 11.06 -12.03
C ARG A 115 -9.62 10.42 -13.38
N ASN A 116 -10.27 9.29 -13.68
CA ASN A 116 -10.13 8.54 -14.93
C ASN A 116 -8.74 7.94 -15.20
N ARG A 117 -7.84 7.94 -14.22
CA ARG A 117 -6.55 7.26 -14.33
C ARG A 117 -6.62 5.90 -13.66
N ILE A 118 -5.78 5.01 -14.13
CA ILE A 118 -5.78 3.62 -13.72
C ILE A 118 -4.43 3.22 -13.13
N VAL A 119 -4.49 2.20 -12.29
CA VAL A 119 -3.34 1.42 -11.84
C VAL A 119 -3.54 -0.01 -12.30
N ALA A 120 -2.51 -0.64 -12.83
CA ALA A 120 -2.52 -2.06 -13.12
C ALA A 120 -1.52 -2.79 -12.21
N ILE A 121 -1.94 -3.92 -11.68
CA ILE A 121 -1.15 -4.77 -10.78
C ILE A 121 -1.14 -6.17 -11.36
N ASP A 122 0.03 -6.64 -11.71
CA ASP A 122 0.27 -8.04 -12.03
C ASP A 122 0.82 -8.72 -10.78
N PHE A 123 -0.06 -9.41 -10.05
CA PHE A 123 0.28 -10.12 -8.82
C PHE A 123 0.88 -11.48 -9.13
N GLY A 124 2.19 -11.50 -9.37
CA GLY A 124 2.93 -12.72 -9.72
C GLY A 124 3.37 -13.55 -8.51
N THR A 125 3.76 -14.81 -8.75
CA THR A 125 4.25 -15.73 -7.71
C THR A 125 5.60 -15.30 -7.15
N LYS A 126 6.52 -14.88 -8.02
CA LYS A 126 7.87 -14.44 -7.63
C LYS A 126 7.96 -12.93 -7.47
N SER A 127 7.29 -12.19 -8.34
CA SER A 127 7.32 -10.75 -8.37
C SER A 127 5.96 -10.17 -8.75
N THR A 128 5.69 -9.00 -8.23
CA THR A 128 4.50 -8.20 -8.54
C THR A 128 4.94 -6.98 -9.33
N VAL A 129 4.35 -6.78 -10.50
CA VAL A 129 4.58 -5.57 -11.30
C VAL A 129 3.42 -4.60 -11.10
N VAL A 130 3.74 -3.37 -10.80
CA VAL A 130 2.76 -2.30 -10.61
C VAL A 130 3.07 -1.16 -11.55
N VAL A 131 2.06 -0.71 -12.27
CA VAL A 131 2.16 0.47 -13.13
C VAL A 131 0.97 1.39 -12.91
N TYR A 132 1.18 2.69 -13.04
CA TYR A 132 0.12 3.69 -12.96
C TYR A 132 0.20 4.69 -14.10
N GLN A 133 -0.94 5.26 -14.47
CA GLN A 133 -1.05 6.29 -15.48
C GLN A 133 -0.90 7.68 -14.86
N ASN A 134 0.10 8.44 -15.30
CA ASN A 134 0.33 9.80 -14.83
C ASN A 134 -0.55 10.85 -15.54
N GLU A 135 -0.31 12.14 -15.26
CA GLU A 135 -1.06 13.26 -15.85
C GLU A 135 -0.97 13.34 -17.36
N ASP A 136 0.16 12.98 -17.92
CA ASP A 136 0.40 12.97 -19.37
C ASP A 136 -0.09 11.68 -20.04
N SER A 137 -0.86 10.85 -19.35
CA SER A 137 -1.31 9.52 -19.81
C SER A 137 -0.16 8.53 -20.05
N ARG A 138 1.04 8.81 -19.52
CA ARG A 138 2.17 7.89 -19.59
C ARG A 138 2.03 6.81 -18.50
N ILE A 139 2.44 5.62 -18.82
CA ILE A 139 2.51 4.50 -17.89
C ILE A 139 3.85 4.52 -17.19
N LEU A 140 3.81 4.60 -15.87
CA LEU A 140 4.99 4.64 -15.00
C LEU A 140 5.01 3.42 -14.07
N PRO A 141 6.13 2.69 -14.00
CA PRO A 141 6.25 1.55 -13.10
C PRO A 141 6.59 2.01 -11.67
N VAL A 142 6.17 1.20 -10.70
CA VAL A 142 6.40 1.41 -9.26
C VAL A 142 7.47 0.43 -8.75
N ARG A 143 8.38 0.93 -7.92
CA ARG A 143 9.34 0.12 -7.17
C ARG A 143 9.00 0.17 -5.69
N VAL A 144 9.10 -0.96 -5.00
CA VAL A 144 8.70 -1.10 -3.60
C VAL A 144 9.83 -1.69 -2.77
N GLY A 145 10.14 -1.04 -1.65
CA GLY A 145 11.14 -1.53 -0.70
C GLY A 145 12.56 -1.55 -1.26
N THR A 146 12.90 -0.63 -2.16
CA THR A 146 14.24 -0.54 -2.75
C THR A 146 15.18 0.35 -1.94
N GLY A 147 14.68 1.09 -0.96
CA GLY A 147 15.47 2.04 -0.18
C GLY A 147 16.24 3.03 -1.07
N ASN A 148 17.38 3.48 -0.59
CA ASN A 148 18.35 4.27 -1.36
C ASN A 148 19.07 3.42 -2.42
N VAL A 149 18.34 2.59 -3.15
CA VAL A 149 18.94 1.76 -4.16
C VAL A 149 19.67 2.61 -5.18
N SER A 150 20.93 2.39 -5.10
CA SER A 150 21.97 2.57 -6.06
C SER A 150 21.66 3.50 -7.25
N LYS A 151 22.58 4.28 -7.50
CA LYS A 151 22.85 5.25 -8.57
C LYS A 151 22.47 4.82 -10.01
N SER A 152 22.07 3.58 -10.25
CA SER A 152 21.59 3.09 -11.56
C SER A 152 20.35 2.22 -11.39
N ILE A 153 19.19 2.77 -11.75
CA ILE A 153 17.92 2.04 -11.79
C ILE A 153 17.90 1.16 -13.03
N ARG A 154 17.59 -0.13 -12.85
CA ARG A 154 17.45 -1.13 -13.92
C ARG A 154 16.01 -1.61 -14.00
N ALA A 155 15.62 -2.20 -15.13
CA ALA A 155 14.26 -2.70 -15.36
C ALA A 155 13.83 -3.72 -14.28
N GLU A 156 14.72 -4.61 -13.87
CA GLU A 156 14.49 -5.62 -12.84
C GLU A 156 14.12 -5.06 -11.46
N HIS A 157 14.45 -3.79 -11.18
CA HIS A 157 14.04 -3.15 -9.92
C HIS A 157 12.55 -2.85 -9.86
N TYR A 158 11.84 -2.90 -10.98
CA TYR A 158 10.39 -2.74 -11.05
C TYR A 158 9.63 -4.07 -10.98
N GLU A 159 10.34 -5.19 -10.95
CA GLU A 159 9.80 -6.50 -10.63
C GLU A 159 9.86 -6.68 -9.11
N ASN A 160 8.85 -6.15 -8.41
CA ASN A 160 8.82 -6.15 -6.96
C ASN A 160 8.64 -7.57 -6.42
N PRO A 161 9.60 -8.15 -5.68
CA PRO A 161 9.47 -9.49 -5.12
C PRO A 161 8.19 -9.66 -4.28
N THR A 162 7.46 -10.75 -4.52
CA THR A 162 6.21 -11.04 -3.79
C THR A 162 6.55 -11.79 -2.50
N ILE A 163 7.08 -11.07 -1.53
CA ILE A 163 7.54 -11.58 -0.24
C ILE A 163 7.29 -10.57 0.88
N ILE A 164 7.02 -11.08 2.08
CA ILE A 164 6.89 -10.32 3.32
C ILE A 164 7.88 -10.89 4.34
N GLU A 165 8.51 -10.01 5.10
CA GLU A 165 9.25 -10.32 6.32
C GLU A 165 8.53 -9.70 7.51
N PHE A 166 8.31 -10.51 8.54
CA PHE A 166 7.66 -10.11 9.77
C PHE A 166 8.72 -9.92 10.87
N ASN A 167 8.92 -8.67 11.28
CA ASN A 167 9.84 -8.33 12.37
C ASN A 167 9.12 -8.24 13.72
N ASP A 168 7.95 -7.58 13.75
CA ASP A 168 7.08 -7.45 14.93
C ASP A 168 5.62 -7.37 14.46
N ILE A 169 4.96 -8.53 14.41
CA ILE A 169 3.56 -8.62 13.94
C ILE A 169 2.61 -7.94 14.93
N GLU A 170 2.84 -8.06 16.23
CA GLU A 170 1.97 -7.50 17.26
C GLU A 170 1.93 -5.98 17.17
N SER A 171 3.12 -5.35 17.19
CA SER A 171 3.27 -3.89 17.03
C SER A 171 2.63 -3.40 15.72
N PHE A 172 2.89 -4.11 14.62
CA PHE A 172 2.31 -3.75 13.32
C PHE A 172 0.78 -3.81 13.33
N LEU A 173 0.19 -4.91 13.82
CA LEU A 173 -1.28 -5.09 13.80
C LEU A 173 -1.99 -4.10 14.74
N GLU A 174 -1.38 -3.76 15.89
CA GLU A 174 -1.90 -2.74 16.79
C GLU A 174 -1.97 -1.37 16.07
N ALA A 175 -0.86 -0.94 15.47
CA ALA A 175 -0.80 0.29 14.70
C ALA A 175 -1.76 0.24 13.48
N TYR A 176 -1.80 -0.89 12.76
CA TYR A 176 -2.65 -1.07 11.59
C TYR A 176 -4.14 -0.97 11.92
N ALA A 177 -4.56 -1.45 13.07
CA ALA A 177 -5.96 -1.38 13.52
C ALA A 177 -6.36 -0.01 14.07
N ALA A 178 -5.40 0.83 14.50
CA ALA A 178 -5.66 2.06 15.24
C ALA A 178 -6.46 3.11 14.48
N THR A 179 -6.30 3.22 13.15
CA THR A 179 -7.00 4.21 12.31
C THR A 179 -7.66 3.56 11.09
N LEU A 180 -8.66 4.23 10.54
CA LEU A 180 -9.36 3.76 9.35
C LEU A 180 -8.46 3.77 8.11
N GLY A 181 -7.63 4.80 7.94
CA GLY A 181 -6.74 4.95 6.80
C GLY A 181 -5.39 5.56 7.18
N ARG A 182 -4.35 5.24 6.43
CA ARG A 182 -2.96 5.67 6.63
C ARG A 182 -2.48 5.51 8.08
N PRO A 183 -2.61 4.31 8.68
CA PRO A 183 -2.19 4.08 10.05
C PRO A 183 -0.71 4.39 10.25
N ALA A 184 -0.32 4.70 11.49
CA ALA A 184 1.07 4.97 11.88
C ALA A 184 1.87 3.66 12.03
N THR A 185 1.78 2.78 11.04
CA THR A 185 2.62 1.57 10.98
C THR A 185 4.08 1.97 10.78
N ARG A 186 4.97 1.12 11.22
CA ARG A 186 6.41 1.32 11.04
C ARG A 186 6.94 0.35 10.01
N TRP A 187 7.76 0.85 9.10
CA TRP A 187 8.42 0.01 8.12
C TRP A 187 9.24 -1.10 8.78
N ASP A 188 9.90 -0.78 9.90
CA ASP A 188 10.72 -1.74 10.64
C ASP A 188 9.96 -2.93 11.25
N ASP A 189 8.64 -2.83 11.40
CA ASP A 189 7.83 -3.92 11.93
C ASP A 189 7.52 -4.99 10.88
N VAL A 190 7.36 -4.57 9.61
CA VAL A 190 7.09 -5.48 8.48
C VAL A 190 7.76 -4.94 7.22
N TYR A 191 8.67 -5.72 6.65
CA TYR A 191 9.26 -5.42 5.35
C TYR A 191 8.60 -6.20 4.24
N ILE A 192 8.56 -5.60 3.04
CA ILE A 192 8.12 -6.31 1.83
C ILE A 192 9.11 -6.13 0.69
N SER A 193 8.91 -6.94 -0.35
CA SER A 193 9.53 -6.79 -1.65
C SER A 193 11.07 -6.82 -1.60
N HIS A 194 11.76 -5.88 -2.23
CA HIS A 194 13.21 -5.87 -2.34
C HIS A 194 13.90 -5.88 -0.98
N ARG A 195 13.40 -5.13 -0.01
CA ARG A 195 13.96 -5.10 1.34
C ARG A 195 13.90 -6.46 2.01
N ALA A 196 12.75 -7.14 1.94
CA ALA A 196 12.59 -8.47 2.51
C ALA A 196 13.49 -9.51 1.82
N VAL A 197 13.75 -9.38 0.51
CA VAL A 197 14.69 -10.26 -0.20
C VAL A 197 16.13 -10.02 0.24
N ASP A 198 16.54 -8.77 0.39
CA ASP A 198 17.90 -8.42 0.83
C ASP A 198 18.18 -8.99 2.23
N ASP A 199 17.20 -8.87 3.13
CA ASP A 199 17.30 -9.43 4.48
C ASP A 199 17.24 -10.96 4.45
N LEU A 200 16.41 -11.58 3.61
CA LEU A 200 16.39 -13.04 3.46
C LEU A 200 17.75 -13.59 3.00
N GLN A 201 18.42 -12.91 2.07
CA GLN A 201 19.73 -13.32 1.56
C GLN A 201 20.83 -13.26 2.64
N SER A 202 20.70 -12.36 3.60
CA SER A 202 21.64 -12.17 4.71
C SER A 202 21.25 -12.91 5.98
N SER A 203 20.02 -13.46 6.05
CA SER A 203 19.46 -14.10 7.24
C SER A 203 20.03 -15.50 7.50
N LEU A 204 20.06 -15.89 8.77
CA LEU A 204 20.36 -17.25 9.17
C LEU A 204 19.14 -18.16 8.92
N SER A 205 19.37 -19.45 8.75
CA SER A 205 18.30 -20.43 8.53
C SER A 205 17.27 -20.50 9.66
N THR A 206 17.63 -20.09 10.86
CA THR A 206 16.74 -19.99 12.03
C THR A 206 15.67 -18.93 11.84
N ASP A 207 15.93 -17.92 11.01
CA ASP A 207 15.10 -16.75 10.84
C ASP A 207 14.15 -16.88 9.64
N TYR A 208 14.30 -17.95 8.85
CA TYR A 208 13.47 -18.15 7.63
C TYR A 208 11.96 -18.24 7.93
N SER A 209 11.58 -18.57 9.16
CA SER A 209 10.19 -18.60 9.58
C SER A 209 9.54 -17.20 9.67
N ALA A 210 10.34 -16.11 9.65
CA ALA A 210 9.84 -14.74 9.60
C ALA A 210 9.47 -14.31 8.17
N PHE A 211 9.84 -15.07 7.15
CA PHE A 211 9.58 -14.74 5.75
C PHE A 211 8.43 -15.57 5.18
N PHE A 212 7.61 -14.92 4.39
CA PHE A 212 6.53 -15.56 3.65
C PHE A 212 6.54 -15.11 2.18
N SER A 213 6.96 -16.00 1.27
CA SER A 213 7.18 -15.70 -0.16
C SER A 213 6.19 -16.40 -1.10
N GLU A 214 5.30 -17.23 -0.57
CA GLU A 214 4.38 -18.03 -1.39
C GLU A 214 2.94 -17.49 -1.38
N LEU A 215 2.77 -16.16 -1.32
CA LEU A 215 1.49 -15.50 -1.13
C LEU A 215 0.45 -15.94 -2.16
N LYS A 216 0.83 -15.88 -3.45
CA LYS A 216 -0.06 -16.24 -4.56
C LYS A 216 -0.38 -17.72 -4.59
N GLN A 217 0.61 -18.58 -4.39
CA GLN A 217 0.43 -20.03 -4.36
C GLN A 217 -0.44 -20.44 -3.16
N TRP A 218 -0.17 -19.90 -1.98
CA TRP A 218 -0.98 -20.13 -0.78
C TRP A 218 -2.44 -19.75 -1.00
N ALA A 219 -2.71 -18.63 -1.69
CA ALA A 219 -4.07 -18.21 -2.00
C ALA A 219 -4.76 -19.16 -3.01
N GLY A 220 -4.02 -19.64 -4.01
CA GLY A 220 -4.54 -20.51 -5.07
C GLY A 220 -4.69 -21.98 -4.66
N ASP A 221 -4.00 -22.41 -3.59
CA ASP A 221 -4.01 -23.83 -3.20
C ASP A 221 -5.30 -24.24 -2.52
N ALA A 222 -6.08 -25.07 -3.22
CA ALA A 222 -7.32 -25.65 -2.71
C ALA A 222 -7.08 -26.78 -1.71
N GLY A 223 -5.86 -27.34 -1.66
CA GLY A 223 -5.50 -28.55 -0.91
C GLY A 223 -4.84 -28.32 0.44
N VAL A 224 -4.35 -27.11 0.72
CA VAL A 224 -3.63 -26.82 1.96
C VAL A 224 -4.59 -26.76 3.14
N LYS A 225 -4.72 -27.90 3.80
CA LYS A 225 -5.33 -28.00 5.14
C LYS A 225 -4.31 -27.76 6.27
N LYS A 226 -3.06 -27.48 5.95
CA LYS A 226 -2.01 -27.22 6.93
C LYS A 226 -1.92 -25.72 7.17
N ALA A 227 -2.17 -25.32 8.41
CA ALA A 227 -1.80 -23.99 8.86
C ALA A 227 -0.29 -23.78 8.74
N ILE A 228 0.11 -22.64 8.19
CA ILE A 228 1.51 -22.25 8.06
C ILE A 228 1.91 -21.54 9.36
N ARG A 229 3.03 -21.95 9.94
CA ARG A 229 3.58 -21.27 11.11
C ARG A 229 4.53 -20.19 10.64
N ILE A 230 4.22 -18.95 11.03
CA ILE A 230 5.10 -17.80 10.91
C ILE A 230 5.63 -17.49 12.31
N ARG A 231 6.92 -17.23 12.42
CA ARG A 231 7.54 -16.73 13.65
C ARG A 231 8.23 -15.42 13.30
N ASP A 232 7.81 -14.34 13.91
CA ASP A 232 8.44 -13.03 13.70
C ASP A 232 9.83 -12.94 14.36
N ARG A 233 10.50 -11.80 14.17
CA ARG A 233 11.84 -11.55 14.73
C ARG A 233 11.82 -11.32 16.26
N GLN A 234 10.63 -11.17 16.86
CA GLN A 234 10.42 -11.07 18.32
C GLN A 234 10.13 -12.43 18.95
N ASP A 235 10.30 -13.54 18.18
CA ASP A 235 10.00 -14.92 18.60
C ASP A 235 8.51 -15.20 18.89
N ASN A 236 7.58 -14.37 18.39
CA ASN A 236 6.15 -14.64 18.49
C ASN A 236 5.70 -15.59 17.38
N ASP A 237 4.91 -16.58 17.73
CA ASP A 237 4.38 -17.58 16.82
C ASP A 237 2.96 -17.24 16.36
N TYR A 238 2.75 -17.19 15.06
CA TYR A 238 1.46 -16.99 14.42
C TYR A 238 1.10 -18.18 13.55
N LEU A 239 -0.15 -18.64 13.67
CA LEU A 239 -0.68 -19.73 12.86
C LEU A 239 -1.53 -19.15 11.73
N LEU A 240 -0.96 -19.09 10.53
CA LEU A 240 -1.66 -18.65 9.34
C LEU A 240 -2.58 -19.76 8.86
N LYS A 241 -3.91 -19.50 8.87
CA LYS A 241 -4.93 -20.40 8.34
C LYS A 241 -4.82 -20.53 6.82
N ALA A 242 -5.52 -21.51 6.24
CA ALA A 242 -5.68 -21.55 4.79
C ALA A 242 -6.37 -20.26 4.30
N PHE A 243 -5.96 -19.73 3.14
CA PHE A 243 -6.47 -18.46 2.63
C PHE A 243 -8.00 -18.42 2.54
N ARG A 244 -8.62 -19.53 2.10
CA ARG A 244 -10.08 -19.65 1.99
C ARG A 244 -10.83 -19.57 3.34
N GLU A 245 -10.14 -19.89 4.44
CA GLU A 245 -10.69 -19.92 5.80
C GLU A 245 -10.46 -18.62 6.58
N LEU A 246 -9.69 -17.66 6.01
CA LEU A 246 -9.45 -16.38 6.66
C LEU A 246 -10.77 -15.61 6.85
N THR A 247 -10.89 -14.99 8.02
CA THR A 247 -11.89 -13.99 8.36
C THR A 247 -11.25 -12.61 8.44
N ASP A 248 -12.03 -11.57 8.62
CA ASP A 248 -11.52 -10.18 8.73
C ASP A 248 -10.68 -9.95 10.01
N GLU A 249 -10.74 -10.86 10.97
CA GLU A 249 -9.94 -10.80 12.21
C GLU A 249 -8.58 -11.53 12.08
N ASP A 250 -8.37 -12.27 11.01
CA ASP A 250 -7.17 -13.07 10.82
C ASP A 250 -6.07 -12.27 10.13
N LEU A 251 -4.80 -12.58 10.47
CA LEU A 251 -3.64 -12.06 9.74
C LEU A 251 -3.75 -12.45 8.26
N ASN A 252 -3.81 -11.45 7.39
CA ASN A 252 -3.88 -11.64 5.95
C ASN A 252 -2.65 -11.06 5.24
N PRO A 253 -1.62 -11.84 4.95
CA PRO A 253 -0.40 -11.35 4.31
C PRO A 253 -0.63 -10.68 2.95
N ILE A 254 -1.65 -11.10 2.17
CA ILE A 254 -1.97 -10.46 0.89
C ILE A 254 -2.52 -9.05 1.10
N GLU A 255 -3.34 -8.84 2.12
CA GLU A 255 -3.85 -7.52 2.49
C GLU A 255 -2.70 -6.59 2.93
N LEU A 256 -1.76 -7.10 3.75
CA LEU A 256 -0.60 -6.32 4.18
C LEU A 256 0.32 -5.97 3.01
N TYR A 257 0.57 -6.92 2.11
CA TYR A 257 1.34 -6.66 0.90
C TYR A 257 0.66 -5.57 0.03
N ALA A 258 -0.65 -5.68 -0.15
CA ALA A 258 -1.44 -4.70 -0.89
C ALA A 258 -1.49 -3.32 -0.21
N TYR A 259 -1.47 -3.26 1.13
CA TYR A 259 -1.37 -2.01 1.88
C TYR A 259 -0.08 -1.25 1.55
N TYR A 260 1.05 -1.94 1.57
CA TYR A 260 2.31 -1.32 1.20
C TYR A 260 2.34 -0.89 -0.27
N LEU A 261 1.85 -1.73 -1.20
CA LEU A 261 1.68 -1.30 -2.60
C LEU A 261 0.82 -0.03 -2.67
N GLY A 262 -0.27 0.00 -1.91
CA GLY A 262 -1.18 1.15 -1.80
C GLY A 262 -0.46 2.43 -1.36
N LEU A 263 0.46 2.37 -0.38
CA LEU A 263 1.25 3.52 0.07
C LEU A 263 2.20 4.04 -1.02
N TYR A 264 2.88 3.14 -1.73
CA TYR A 264 3.77 3.51 -2.83
C TYR A 264 3.02 4.08 -4.05
N ILE A 265 1.78 3.64 -4.27
CA ILE A 265 0.92 4.15 -5.34
C ILE A 265 0.30 5.49 -4.92
N ASN A 266 -0.33 5.54 -3.74
CA ASN A 266 -1.11 6.68 -3.25
C ASN A 266 -0.31 7.49 -2.22
N ASN A 267 0.40 8.48 -2.68
CA ASN A 267 1.18 9.39 -1.85
C ASN A 267 1.12 10.81 -2.43
N MET A 268 1.63 11.78 -1.70
CA MET A 268 1.53 13.19 -2.11
C MET A 268 2.29 13.54 -3.39
N ARG A 269 3.16 12.64 -3.90
CA ARG A 269 3.83 12.84 -5.20
C ARG A 269 2.99 12.35 -6.37
N ASN A 270 2.30 11.21 -6.17
CA ASN A 270 1.57 10.53 -7.24
C ASN A 270 0.08 10.89 -7.27
N GLY A 271 -0.43 11.45 -6.16
CA GLY A 271 -1.87 11.63 -5.96
C GLY A 271 -2.57 10.34 -5.54
N ILE A 272 -3.87 10.27 -5.72
CA ILE A 272 -4.73 9.19 -5.23
C ILE A 272 -5.44 8.52 -6.41
N PHE A 273 -5.37 7.21 -6.46
CA PHE A 273 -6.01 6.39 -7.48
C PHE A 273 -7.18 5.61 -6.88
N LEU A 274 -8.27 5.51 -7.61
CA LEU A 274 -9.50 4.80 -7.21
C LEU A 274 -9.85 3.64 -8.15
N ASN A 275 -9.14 3.49 -9.27
CA ASN A 275 -9.45 2.49 -10.29
C ASN A 275 -8.24 1.58 -10.54
N TYR A 276 -8.38 0.32 -10.14
CA TYR A 276 -7.33 -0.68 -10.19
C TYR A 276 -7.73 -1.84 -11.09
N TYR A 277 -6.77 -2.37 -11.82
CA TYR A 277 -6.86 -3.61 -12.57
C TYR A 277 -5.89 -4.62 -12.00
N LEU A 278 -6.39 -5.79 -11.64
CA LEU A 278 -5.61 -6.89 -11.08
C LEU A 278 -5.70 -8.10 -12.01
N SER A 279 -4.56 -8.64 -12.43
CA SER A 279 -4.49 -9.83 -13.25
C SER A 279 -4.51 -11.10 -12.41
N PHE A 280 -5.08 -12.17 -12.98
CA PHE A 280 -5.16 -13.48 -12.33
C PHE A 280 -4.81 -14.60 -13.31
N PRO A 281 -4.26 -15.73 -12.79
CA PRO A 281 -4.15 -16.95 -13.56
C PRO A 281 -5.54 -17.46 -13.97
N VAL A 282 -5.64 -17.98 -15.19
CA VAL A 282 -6.90 -18.55 -15.70
C VAL A 282 -7.41 -19.73 -14.87
N THR A 283 -6.50 -20.45 -14.22
CA THR A 283 -6.76 -21.65 -13.42
C THR A 283 -7.40 -21.38 -12.05
N TYR A 284 -7.38 -20.12 -11.58
CA TYR A 284 -7.94 -19.80 -10.27
C TYR A 284 -9.47 -19.82 -10.29
N GLU A 285 -10.08 -20.51 -9.32
CA GLU A 285 -11.51 -20.48 -9.11
C GLU A 285 -12.01 -19.05 -8.84
N PHE A 286 -13.21 -18.73 -9.31
CA PHE A 286 -13.81 -17.40 -9.15
C PHE A 286 -13.78 -16.90 -7.71
N ALA A 287 -14.19 -17.76 -6.74
CA ALA A 287 -14.19 -17.38 -5.31
C ALA A 287 -12.80 -17.04 -4.76
N VAL A 288 -11.73 -17.65 -5.27
CA VAL A 288 -10.35 -17.31 -4.88
C VAL A 288 -9.96 -15.97 -5.46
N ARG A 289 -10.29 -15.71 -6.73
CA ARG A 289 -10.02 -14.42 -7.36
C ARG A 289 -10.75 -13.28 -6.64
N GLU A 290 -12.02 -13.46 -6.30
CA GLU A 290 -12.77 -12.48 -5.51
C GLU A 290 -12.10 -12.21 -4.17
N LYS A 291 -11.74 -13.25 -3.42
CA LYS A 291 -11.12 -13.09 -2.10
C LYS A 291 -9.73 -12.42 -2.16
N ILE A 292 -8.95 -12.69 -3.21
CA ILE A 292 -7.68 -11.96 -3.45
C ILE A 292 -8.00 -10.48 -3.76
N ALA A 293 -8.97 -10.21 -4.64
CA ALA A 293 -9.37 -8.85 -4.98
C ALA A 293 -9.87 -8.08 -3.74
N GLU A 294 -10.68 -8.71 -2.88
CA GLU A 294 -11.11 -8.14 -1.60
C GLU A 294 -9.95 -7.85 -0.66
N SER A 295 -8.94 -8.75 -0.58
CA SER A 295 -7.73 -8.52 0.22
C SER A 295 -6.94 -7.32 -0.30
N PHE A 296 -6.78 -7.20 -1.62
CA PHE A 296 -6.17 -6.02 -2.25
C PHE A 296 -7.00 -4.76 -2.00
N GLU A 297 -8.33 -4.85 -2.09
CA GLU A 297 -9.22 -3.73 -1.82
C GLU A 297 -9.03 -3.19 -0.39
N ARG A 298 -9.06 -4.07 0.61
CA ARG A 298 -8.86 -3.68 2.00
C ARG A 298 -7.48 -3.05 2.22
N GLY A 299 -6.42 -3.71 1.75
CA GLY A 299 -5.06 -3.20 1.90
C GLY A 299 -4.84 -1.85 1.21
N ILE A 300 -5.28 -1.69 -0.04
CA ILE A 300 -5.14 -0.43 -0.76
C ILE A 300 -6.00 0.68 -0.13
N LYS A 301 -7.23 0.39 0.27
CA LYS A 301 -8.08 1.35 1.00
C LYS A 301 -7.40 1.81 2.28
N LYS A 302 -6.79 0.90 3.03
CA LYS A 302 -6.06 1.22 4.25
C LYS A 302 -4.90 2.21 4.03
N ALA A 303 -4.34 2.26 2.82
CA ALA A 303 -3.31 3.21 2.42
C ALA A 303 -3.86 4.61 2.04
N LEU A 304 -5.18 4.79 1.95
CA LEU A 304 -5.81 6.07 1.60
C LEU A 304 -6.00 6.96 2.82
N PRO A 305 -5.97 8.31 2.64
CA PRO A 305 -6.33 9.24 3.70
C PRO A 305 -7.76 9.02 4.22
N GLU A 306 -7.93 9.05 5.54
CA GLU A 306 -9.20 8.78 6.21
C GLU A 306 -10.37 9.64 5.73
N PRO A 307 -10.22 10.96 5.43
CA PRO A 307 -11.32 11.78 4.88
C PRO A 307 -11.93 11.23 3.60
N LEU A 308 -11.16 10.48 2.81
CA LEU A 308 -11.68 9.83 1.60
C LEU A 308 -12.48 8.58 1.92
N LEU A 309 -12.01 7.80 2.91
CA LEU A 309 -12.67 6.56 3.32
C LEU A 309 -14.02 6.79 3.98
N ARG A 310 -14.20 7.95 4.64
CA ARG A 310 -15.48 8.39 5.22
C ARG A 310 -16.45 8.98 4.17
N ASP A 311 -15.98 9.25 2.96
CA ASP A 311 -16.78 9.83 1.88
C ASP A 311 -17.37 8.73 0.99
N GLU A 312 -18.62 8.38 1.23
CA GLU A 312 -19.33 7.33 0.48
C GLU A 312 -19.39 7.60 -1.03
N GLU A 313 -19.48 8.87 -1.45
CA GLU A 313 -19.58 9.22 -2.87
C GLU A 313 -18.25 8.92 -3.57
N ILE A 314 -17.13 9.24 -2.92
CA ILE A 314 -15.80 8.91 -3.41
C ILE A 314 -15.60 7.39 -3.42
N MET A 315 -15.93 6.70 -2.33
CA MET A 315 -15.72 5.26 -2.20
C MET A 315 -16.60 4.42 -3.15
N ARG A 316 -17.74 4.93 -3.62
CA ARG A 316 -18.49 4.27 -4.72
C ARG A 316 -17.70 4.20 -6.04
N ASN A 317 -16.69 5.04 -6.22
CA ASN A 317 -15.83 5.04 -7.40
C ASN A 317 -14.57 4.19 -7.23
N PHE A 318 -14.30 3.71 -6.00
CA PHE A 318 -13.19 2.80 -5.76
C PHE A 318 -13.51 1.42 -6.34
N ARG A 319 -12.61 0.88 -7.16
CA ARG A 319 -12.82 -0.40 -7.85
C ARG A 319 -11.52 -1.15 -8.02
N ILE A 320 -11.58 -2.45 -7.76
CA ILE A 320 -10.56 -3.40 -8.20
C ILE A 320 -11.20 -4.32 -9.23
N ASN A 321 -10.78 -4.18 -10.47
CA ASN A 321 -11.27 -4.98 -11.57
C ASN A 321 -10.39 -6.21 -11.74
N GLY A 322 -10.89 -7.38 -11.37
CA GLY A 322 -10.18 -8.66 -11.42
C GLY A 322 -10.59 -9.55 -12.60
N SER A 323 -11.01 -8.96 -13.72
CA SER A 323 -11.52 -9.71 -14.87
C SER A 323 -10.47 -10.02 -15.96
N ILE A 324 -9.25 -9.52 -15.81
CA ILE A 324 -8.21 -9.68 -16.83
C ILE A 324 -7.39 -10.93 -16.52
N SER A 325 -7.33 -11.85 -17.48
CA SER A 325 -6.41 -12.98 -17.40
C SER A 325 -4.98 -12.54 -17.73
N GLU A 326 -3.99 -13.12 -17.04
CA GLU A 326 -2.57 -12.81 -17.27
C GLU A 326 -2.17 -13.04 -18.73
N PRO A 327 -2.47 -14.20 -19.36
CA PRO A 327 -2.09 -14.43 -20.75
C PRO A 327 -2.74 -13.46 -21.75
N ALA A 328 -3.99 -13.04 -21.50
CA ALA A 328 -4.66 -12.07 -22.38
C ALA A 328 -4.03 -10.69 -22.29
N ALA A 329 -3.70 -10.24 -21.08
CA ALA A 329 -3.00 -8.96 -20.88
C ALA A 329 -1.64 -8.97 -21.61
N TYR A 330 -0.90 -10.07 -21.50
CA TYR A 330 0.37 -10.25 -22.20
C TYR A 330 0.18 -10.26 -23.73
N ALA A 331 -0.84 -10.99 -24.22
CA ALA A 331 -1.14 -11.05 -25.67
C ALA A 331 -1.37 -9.66 -26.26
N VAL A 332 -2.20 -8.84 -25.60
CA VAL A 332 -2.49 -7.46 -26.08
C VAL A 332 -1.21 -6.64 -26.15
N CYS A 333 -0.40 -6.65 -25.09
CA CYS A 333 0.86 -5.88 -25.04
C CYS A 333 1.83 -6.36 -26.13
N ALA A 334 2.02 -7.66 -26.28
CA ALA A 334 2.94 -8.23 -27.27
C ALA A 334 2.49 -7.95 -28.70
N LEU A 335 1.20 -8.11 -29.00
CA LEU A 335 0.67 -7.87 -30.33
C LEU A 335 0.79 -6.41 -30.74
N GLN A 336 0.56 -5.46 -29.80
CA GLN A 336 0.78 -4.03 -30.04
C GLN A 336 2.26 -3.71 -30.27
N GLU A 337 3.13 -4.20 -29.39
CA GLU A 337 4.58 -3.94 -29.50
C GLU A 337 5.18 -4.44 -30.83
N TYR A 338 4.69 -5.58 -31.33
CA TYR A 338 5.14 -6.14 -32.60
C TYR A 338 4.36 -5.64 -33.83
N GLY A 339 3.42 -4.73 -33.66
CA GLY A 339 2.68 -4.12 -34.77
C GLY A 339 1.68 -5.05 -35.44
N PHE A 340 1.09 -5.99 -34.70
CA PHE A 340 0.04 -6.89 -35.19
C PHE A 340 -1.38 -6.33 -34.90
N GLU A 341 -1.53 -5.02 -34.82
CA GLU A 341 -2.83 -4.41 -34.64
C GLU A 341 -3.73 -4.70 -35.84
N PRO A 342 -4.97 -5.22 -35.60
CA PRO A 342 -5.89 -5.51 -36.70
C PRO A 342 -6.38 -4.23 -37.37
N GLU A 343 -6.47 -4.24 -38.67
CA GLU A 343 -6.99 -3.12 -39.47
C GLU A 343 -8.36 -3.47 -40.10
N GLY A 344 -9.37 -2.64 -39.87
CA GLY A 344 -10.69 -2.78 -40.46
C GLY A 344 -11.43 -4.05 -40.00
N ASN A 345 -11.62 -4.99 -40.93
CA ASN A 345 -12.29 -6.26 -40.61
C ASN A 345 -11.29 -7.43 -40.42
N GLU A 346 -10.03 -7.14 -40.24
CA GLU A 346 -9.01 -8.15 -40.01
C GLU A 346 -9.20 -8.84 -38.67
N GLU A 347 -8.90 -10.14 -38.63
CA GLU A 347 -8.86 -10.95 -37.42
C GLU A 347 -7.45 -11.47 -37.22
N VAL A 348 -6.80 -11.06 -36.13
CA VAL A 348 -5.46 -11.54 -35.75
C VAL A 348 -5.62 -12.68 -34.76
N PHE A 349 -5.32 -13.89 -35.18
CA PHE A 349 -5.32 -15.04 -34.29
C PHE A 349 -4.00 -15.10 -33.54
N TYR A 350 -4.08 -15.32 -32.23
CA TYR A 350 -2.92 -15.40 -31.36
C TYR A 350 -2.91 -16.66 -30.52
N SER A 351 -1.74 -17.05 -30.08
CA SER A 351 -1.53 -17.98 -28.99
C SER A 351 -0.38 -17.48 -28.11
N VAL A 352 -0.56 -17.58 -26.80
CA VAL A 352 0.42 -17.20 -25.78
C VAL A 352 0.76 -18.41 -24.96
N PHE A 353 2.04 -18.55 -24.68
CA PHE A 353 2.59 -19.55 -23.78
C PHE A 353 3.43 -18.84 -22.73
N ASP A 354 2.90 -18.73 -21.51
CA ASP A 354 3.53 -18.02 -20.42
C ASP A 354 4.14 -19.00 -19.41
N PHE A 355 5.47 -18.94 -19.25
CA PHE A 355 6.22 -19.67 -18.25
C PHE A 355 6.46 -18.78 -17.03
N GLY A 356 5.49 -18.71 -16.13
CA GLY A 356 5.59 -17.96 -14.90
C GLY A 356 6.48 -18.59 -13.83
N GLY A 357 6.63 -17.90 -12.71
CA GLY A 357 7.42 -18.34 -11.57
C GLY A 357 6.85 -19.52 -10.78
N GLY A 358 5.57 -19.85 -10.96
CA GLY A 358 4.87 -20.92 -10.25
C GLY A 358 3.85 -21.65 -11.10
N THR A 359 3.42 -21.06 -12.23
CA THR A 359 2.45 -21.63 -13.17
C THR A 359 2.99 -21.56 -14.58
N THR A 360 2.43 -22.38 -15.44
CA THR A 360 2.58 -22.27 -16.89
C THR A 360 1.19 -22.09 -17.45
N ASP A 361 0.95 -20.96 -18.08
CA ASP A 361 -0.34 -20.59 -18.62
C ASP A 361 -0.30 -20.59 -20.16
N PHE A 362 -1.38 -21.04 -20.77
CA PHE A 362 -1.56 -21.06 -22.22
C PHE A 362 -2.87 -20.38 -22.55
N ASP A 363 -2.86 -19.52 -23.55
CA ASP A 363 -4.07 -18.85 -24.02
C ASP A 363 -4.04 -18.73 -25.55
N PHE A 364 -5.21 -18.78 -26.15
CA PHE A 364 -5.37 -18.55 -27.58
C PHE A 364 -6.72 -17.91 -27.88
N GLY A 365 -6.74 -17.06 -28.88
CA GLY A 365 -7.92 -16.32 -29.22
C GLY A 365 -7.80 -15.52 -30.52
N VAL A 366 -8.69 -14.56 -30.67
CA VAL A 366 -8.70 -13.62 -31.78
C VAL A 366 -8.77 -12.18 -31.29
N TRP A 367 -7.97 -11.32 -31.89
CA TRP A 367 -7.95 -9.90 -31.69
C TRP A 367 -8.49 -9.19 -32.94
N ARG A 368 -9.41 -8.26 -32.76
CA ARG A 368 -10.08 -7.54 -33.85
C ARG A 368 -10.44 -6.12 -33.43
N GLU A 369 -10.70 -5.22 -34.37
CA GLU A 369 -11.29 -3.92 -34.07
C GLU A 369 -12.62 -4.08 -33.35
N SER A 370 -12.86 -3.21 -32.37
CA SER A 370 -14.10 -3.22 -31.62
C SER A 370 -15.25 -2.64 -32.42
N ARG A 371 -16.39 -3.31 -32.39
CA ARG A 371 -17.65 -2.74 -32.91
C ARG A 371 -18.31 -1.78 -31.93
N ALA A 372 -17.82 -1.71 -30.69
CA ALA A 372 -18.35 -0.82 -29.67
C ALA A 372 -17.59 0.52 -29.71
N PRO A 373 -18.31 1.66 -29.80
CA PRO A 373 -17.67 2.99 -29.97
C PRO A 373 -16.76 3.42 -28.82
N LYS A 374 -16.78 2.69 -27.73
CA LYS A 374 -16.01 3.00 -26.51
C LYS A 374 -14.61 2.39 -26.51
N TYR A 375 -14.37 1.37 -27.32
CA TYR A 375 -13.13 0.61 -27.34
C TYR A 375 -12.59 0.52 -28.76
N ASP A 376 -11.30 0.63 -28.92
CA ASP A 376 -10.66 0.51 -30.23
C ASP A 376 -10.58 -0.96 -30.68
N TYR A 377 -10.34 -1.87 -29.73
CA TYR A 377 -10.18 -3.29 -30.00
C TYR A 377 -10.96 -4.19 -29.04
N THR A 378 -11.22 -5.41 -29.48
CA THR A 378 -11.73 -6.51 -28.65
C THR A 378 -10.87 -7.74 -28.80
N ILE A 379 -10.69 -8.46 -27.69
CA ILE A 379 -10.03 -9.75 -27.65
C ILE A 379 -11.05 -10.81 -27.21
N GLU A 380 -11.10 -11.93 -27.92
CA GLU A 380 -11.99 -13.04 -27.62
C GLU A 380 -11.17 -14.30 -27.39
N HIS A 381 -11.27 -14.86 -26.19
CA HIS A 381 -10.59 -16.07 -25.81
C HIS A 381 -11.34 -17.30 -26.28
N PHE A 382 -10.61 -18.30 -26.76
CA PHE A 382 -11.18 -19.58 -27.16
C PHE A 382 -10.88 -20.70 -26.17
N GLY A 383 -9.86 -20.53 -25.32
CA GLY A 383 -9.46 -21.49 -24.31
C GLY A 383 -8.16 -21.10 -23.60
N ALA A 384 -7.93 -21.72 -22.44
CA ALA A 384 -6.75 -21.53 -21.62
C ALA A 384 -6.31 -22.88 -21.02
#